data_2d819ac557786028872d3127a7177ce7
#
_entry.id   2d819ac557786028872d3127a7177ce7
#
_cell.length_a   1.000
_cell.length_b   1.000
_cell.length_c   1.000
_cell.angle_alpha   90.00
_cell.angle_beta   90.00
_cell.angle_gamma   90.00
#
_symmetry.space_group_name_H-M   'P 1'
#
loop_
_entity.id
_entity.type
_entity.pdbx_description
1 polymer ?
#
loop_
_entity_poly.entity_id
_entity_poly.type
_entity_poly.pdbx_seq_one_letter_code
_entity_poly.pdbx_strand_id
1 'polypeptide(L)'
;MWLAKPQSSGLKAGRDRLLPAPWGKAGKRTKWGTMSSKPHNAAPPAPDTSLLPPAIAASARAVDATLDAVLPRPAGRQARVQEAMRYAITAGGKRLRPFLVLHSARLFGVDDSRSLRVGAAIEALHTYSLVHDDLPCMDDDDLRRGRPTTHIAFDEMTAVLAGDALLTIAFEILSDARTHPSAEVRCALIARLAEASGHSGMIGGQIIDMLADRSFGVEDVIDLQRRKTGQLFEFSCEAGPILGQADTETRARLKAYAEDMGVVFQITDDLLDVTSTAEKTGKAVGKDADMGKQTLVTLLGLEGARAEAEMRARRAVEALGPYAARSPELSALPFFLLDRDA
;
A
#
# COMPACT_ATOMS: atom_id res chain seq x y z
N MET A 1 31.92 -19.14 2.55
CA MET A 1 32.67 -19.86 3.61
C MET A 1 31.90 -19.66 4.92
N TRP A 2 30.75 -20.34 5.03
CA TRP A 2 29.90 -20.38 6.22
C TRP A 2 29.36 -21.79 6.33
N LEU A 3 30.02 -22.66 7.09
CA LEU A 3 29.53 -23.93 7.60
C LEU A 3 30.35 -24.25 8.89
N ALA A 4 29.70 -24.02 10.03
CA ALA A 4 30.08 -24.69 11.27
C ALA A 4 28.81 -24.95 12.06
N LYS A 5 28.46 -26.24 12.23
CA LYS A 5 27.42 -26.70 13.16
C LYS A 5 27.87 -26.43 14.60
N PRO A 6 27.02 -25.95 15.50
CA PRO A 6 27.36 -25.91 16.92
C PRO A 6 27.11 -27.25 17.59
N GLN A 7 28.09 -27.68 18.40
CA GLN A 7 27.99 -28.77 19.34
C GLN A 7 27.05 -28.37 20.53
N SER A 8 26.27 -29.32 20.96
CA SER A 8 25.40 -29.23 22.14
C SER A 8 26.25 -29.19 23.43
N SER A 9 26.17 -28.11 24.19
CA SER A 9 26.49 -28.10 25.62
C SER A 9 25.37 -27.46 26.39
N GLY A 10 24.81 -28.25 27.31
CA GLY A 10 23.68 -27.86 28.15
C GLY A 10 24.01 -26.71 29.10
N LEU A 11 23.14 -25.73 29.16
CA LEU A 11 23.11 -24.75 30.25
C LEU A 11 21.69 -24.72 30.83
N LYS A 12 21.64 -24.95 32.12
CA LYS A 12 20.44 -24.98 32.95
C LYS A 12 19.74 -23.62 32.99
N ALA A 13 18.42 -23.70 32.98
CA ALA A 13 17.49 -22.60 33.13
C ALA A 13 17.72 -21.78 34.41
N GLY A 14 17.97 -20.48 34.23
CA GLY A 14 17.70 -19.45 35.22
C GLY A 14 16.54 -18.61 34.68
N ARG A 15 15.34 -18.84 35.24
CA ARG A 15 14.17 -18.00 34.99
C ARG A 15 14.23 -16.81 35.95
N ASP A 16 14.52 -15.63 35.44
CA ASP A 16 14.05 -14.40 36.06
C ASP A 16 13.37 -13.54 35.00
N ARG A 17 12.07 -13.46 35.13
CA ARG A 17 11.16 -12.68 34.30
C ARG A 17 11.21 -11.23 34.76
N LEU A 18 11.62 -10.35 33.91
CA LEU A 18 11.18 -8.95 33.95
C LEU A 18 10.08 -8.77 32.92
N LEU A 19 8.83 -8.93 33.34
CA LEU A 19 7.66 -8.47 32.59
C LEU A 19 7.56 -6.95 32.77
N PRO A 20 7.35 -6.16 31.71
CA PRO A 20 6.99 -4.77 31.88
C PRO A 20 5.58 -4.68 32.50
N ALA A 21 5.41 -3.69 33.38
CA ALA A 21 4.17 -3.43 34.12
C ALA A 21 2.99 -3.15 33.18
N PRO A 22 1.75 -3.51 33.57
CA PRO A 22 0.56 -3.27 32.76
C PRO A 22 0.26 -1.77 32.67
N TRP A 23 -0.07 -1.33 31.46
CA TRP A 23 -0.50 0.03 31.12
C TRP A 23 -1.67 0.47 32.01
N GLY A 24 -1.58 1.71 32.47
CA GLY A 24 -2.47 2.29 33.45
C GLY A 24 -3.95 2.25 33.06
N LYS A 25 -4.76 2.16 34.09
CA LYS A 25 -6.23 2.06 34.10
C LYS A 25 -6.89 3.15 33.22
N ALA A 26 -7.90 2.70 32.50
CA ALA A 26 -8.85 3.48 31.70
C ALA A 26 -9.25 4.81 32.34
N GLY A 27 -8.97 5.90 31.63
CA GLY A 27 -9.54 7.22 31.89
C GLY A 27 -11.04 7.22 31.61
N LYS A 28 -11.77 7.93 32.47
CA LYS A 28 -13.23 8.04 32.53
C LYS A 28 -13.84 8.35 31.14
N ARG A 29 -14.88 7.59 30.76
CA ARG A 29 -15.78 7.87 29.63
C ARG A 29 -16.29 9.30 29.74
N THR A 30 -15.87 10.16 28.85
CA THR A 30 -16.50 11.46 28.61
C THR A 30 -17.82 11.20 27.88
N LYS A 31 -18.92 11.62 28.52
CA LYS A 31 -20.26 11.62 27.91
C LYS A 31 -20.23 12.54 26.69
N TRP A 32 -20.53 12.01 25.51
CA TRP A 32 -20.76 12.78 24.31
C TRP A 32 -22.01 13.63 24.53
N GLY A 33 -21.82 14.95 24.62
CA GLY A 33 -22.93 15.89 24.64
C GLY A 33 -23.69 15.86 23.33
N THR A 34 -25.00 15.84 23.39
CA THR A 34 -25.90 16.01 22.26
C THR A 34 -25.61 17.38 21.60
N MET A 35 -24.90 17.35 20.49
CA MET A 35 -24.72 18.56 19.67
C MET A 35 -26.03 18.86 18.92
N SER A 36 -26.54 20.06 19.18
CA SER A 36 -27.68 20.67 18.50
C SER A 36 -27.54 20.57 16.99
N SER A 37 -28.52 19.97 16.32
CA SER A 37 -28.66 19.91 14.87
C SER A 37 -28.81 21.31 14.27
N LYS A 38 -27.71 21.85 13.72
CA LYS A 38 -27.77 22.92 12.73
C LYS A 38 -28.31 22.32 11.40
N PRO A 39 -29.06 23.10 10.59
CA PRO A 39 -29.63 22.58 9.35
C PRO A 39 -28.52 22.03 8.44
N HIS A 40 -28.74 20.83 7.92
CA HIS A 40 -27.91 20.15 6.96
C HIS A 40 -27.70 21.06 5.73
N ASN A 41 -26.50 21.63 5.61
CA ASN A 41 -26.01 22.02 4.29
C ASN A 41 -25.87 20.70 3.50
N ALA A 42 -26.58 20.58 2.38
CA ALA A 42 -26.42 19.43 1.49
C ALA A 42 -24.93 19.22 1.23
N ALA A 43 -24.46 17.99 1.42
CA ALA A 43 -23.06 17.66 1.12
C ALA A 43 -22.75 18.08 -0.31
N PRO A 44 -21.57 18.65 -0.58
CA PRO A 44 -21.19 19.02 -1.94
C PRO A 44 -21.32 17.80 -2.86
N PRO A 45 -21.70 18.00 -4.15
CA PRO A 45 -21.80 16.89 -5.09
C PRO A 45 -20.45 16.15 -5.19
N ALA A 46 -20.51 14.84 -5.43
CA ALA A 46 -19.30 14.04 -5.65
C ALA A 46 -18.52 14.60 -6.85
N PRO A 47 -17.18 14.58 -6.82
CA PRO A 47 -16.36 15.03 -7.93
C PRO A 47 -16.61 14.21 -9.20
N ASP A 48 -16.35 14.81 -10.37
CA ASP A 48 -16.39 14.10 -11.65
C ASP A 48 -15.28 13.05 -11.73
N THR A 49 -15.66 11.78 -11.76
CA THR A 49 -14.75 10.62 -11.82
C THR A 49 -14.35 10.24 -13.25
N SER A 50 -15.00 10.80 -14.28
CA SER A 50 -14.76 10.47 -15.69
C SER A 50 -13.34 10.81 -16.18
N LEU A 51 -12.68 11.74 -15.49
CA LEU A 51 -11.30 12.16 -15.80
C LEU A 51 -10.25 11.11 -15.39
N LEU A 52 -10.60 10.16 -14.49
CA LEU A 52 -9.62 9.25 -13.90
C LEU A 52 -9.15 8.12 -14.83
N PRO A 53 -10.00 7.41 -15.59
CA PRO A 53 -9.51 6.34 -16.45
C PRO A 53 -8.39 6.78 -17.41
N PRO A 54 -8.51 7.91 -18.14
CA PRO A 54 -7.41 8.38 -18.99
C PRO A 54 -6.19 8.85 -18.20
N ALA A 55 -6.36 9.48 -17.04
CA ALA A 55 -5.26 9.95 -16.18
C ALA A 55 -4.48 8.77 -15.57
N ILE A 56 -5.17 7.75 -15.07
CA ILE A 56 -4.56 6.52 -14.54
C ILE A 56 -3.78 5.81 -15.66
N ALA A 57 -4.38 5.64 -16.84
CA ALA A 57 -3.73 5.00 -17.97
C ALA A 57 -2.48 5.77 -18.46
N ALA A 58 -2.51 7.10 -18.46
CA ALA A 58 -1.36 7.92 -18.79
C ALA A 58 -0.23 7.77 -17.77
N SER A 59 -0.56 7.85 -16.47
CA SER A 59 0.40 7.66 -15.39
C SER A 59 1.02 6.25 -15.41
N ALA A 60 0.21 5.22 -15.66
CA ALA A 60 0.69 3.83 -15.75
C ALA A 60 1.71 3.67 -16.87
N ARG A 61 1.42 4.19 -18.09
CA ARG A 61 2.38 4.14 -19.21
C ARG A 61 3.70 4.86 -18.89
N ALA A 62 3.64 6.03 -18.25
CA ALA A 62 4.84 6.78 -17.89
C ALA A 62 5.70 6.06 -16.85
N VAL A 63 5.05 5.44 -15.87
CA VAL A 63 5.72 4.63 -14.83
C VAL A 63 6.31 3.37 -15.44
N ASP A 64 5.58 2.65 -16.29
CA ASP A 64 6.09 1.43 -16.96
C ASP A 64 7.32 1.73 -17.82
N ALA A 65 7.32 2.86 -18.54
CA ALA A 65 8.50 3.32 -19.28
C ALA A 65 9.69 3.64 -18.36
N THR A 66 9.41 4.25 -17.20
CA THR A 66 10.45 4.55 -16.19
C THR A 66 11.00 3.27 -15.57
N LEU A 67 10.15 2.31 -15.22
CA LEU A 67 10.55 0.99 -14.72
C LEU A 67 11.41 0.24 -15.73
N ASP A 68 11.02 0.26 -17.02
CA ASP A 68 11.83 -0.35 -18.08
C ASP A 68 13.23 0.25 -18.18
N ALA A 69 13.35 1.56 -17.97
CA ALA A 69 14.62 2.29 -18.03
C ALA A 69 15.51 2.10 -16.80
N VAL A 70 14.93 1.92 -15.58
CA VAL A 70 15.70 1.79 -14.34
C VAL A 70 16.05 0.34 -14.01
N LEU A 71 15.26 -0.62 -14.46
CA LEU A 71 15.52 -2.04 -14.20
C LEU A 71 16.70 -2.55 -15.02
N PRO A 72 17.59 -3.37 -14.45
CA PRO A 72 18.72 -3.93 -15.16
C PRO A 72 18.25 -4.79 -16.34
N ARG A 73 19.01 -4.75 -17.44
CA ARG A 73 18.82 -5.67 -18.56
C ARG A 73 19.47 -7.00 -18.23
N PRO A 74 18.83 -8.15 -18.55
CA PRO A 74 19.39 -9.46 -18.27
C PRO A 74 20.76 -9.63 -18.91
N ALA A 75 21.78 -9.88 -18.09
CA ALA A 75 23.16 -10.07 -18.56
C ALA A 75 24.00 -10.86 -17.55
N GLY A 76 25.01 -11.57 -18.05
CA GLY A 76 25.95 -12.29 -17.23
C GLY A 76 25.34 -13.47 -16.45
N ARG A 77 25.99 -13.89 -15.37
CA ARG A 77 25.56 -15.04 -14.55
C ARG A 77 24.32 -14.77 -13.71
N GLN A 78 24.01 -13.51 -13.46
CA GLN A 78 22.83 -13.05 -12.71
C GLN A 78 21.61 -12.77 -13.59
N ALA A 79 21.66 -13.07 -14.90
CA ALA A 79 20.57 -12.80 -15.84
C ALA A 79 19.22 -13.34 -15.36
N ARG A 80 19.20 -14.53 -14.76
CA ARG A 80 17.96 -15.18 -14.31
C ARG A 80 17.18 -14.35 -13.28
N VAL A 81 17.84 -13.75 -12.29
CA VAL A 81 17.15 -12.88 -11.32
C VAL A 81 16.65 -11.59 -11.99
N GLN A 82 17.39 -11.02 -12.91
CA GLN A 82 17.02 -9.82 -13.67
C GLN A 82 15.81 -10.11 -14.59
N GLU A 83 15.75 -11.27 -15.20
CA GLU A 83 14.58 -11.75 -15.98
C GLU A 83 13.35 -11.88 -15.09
N ALA A 84 13.48 -12.51 -13.91
CA ALA A 84 12.38 -12.68 -12.97
C ALA A 84 11.88 -11.35 -12.40
N MET A 85 12.75 -10.38 -12.06
CA MET A 85 12.37 -9.03 -11.67
C MET A 85 11.51 -8.35 -12.75
N ARG A 86 11.97 -8.40 -14.01
CA ARG A 86 11.25 -7.82 -15.15
C ARG A 86 9.93 -8.53 -15.41
N TYR A 87 9.91 -9.86 -15.32
CA TYR A 87 8.70 -10.67 -15.45
C TYR A 87 7.63 -10.24 -14.44
N ALA A 88 7.99 -10.12 -13.16
CA ALA A 88 7.08 -9.72 -12.10
C ALA A 88 6.53 -8.29 -12.31
N ILE A 89 7.40 -7.33 -12.62
CA ILE A 89 7.02 -5.91 -12.85
C ILE A 89 6.07 -5.79 -14.06
N THR A 90 6.32 -6.54 -15.13
CA THR A 90 5.52 -6.45 -16.38
C THR A 90 4.21 -7.22 -16.31
N ALA A 91 3.86 -7.85 -15.19
CA ALA A 91 2.57 -8.50 -15.00
C ALA A 91 1.36 -7.51 -15.04
N GLY A 92 1.63 -6.21 -15.19
CA GLY A 92 0.60 -5.18 -15.29
C GLY A 92 0.12 -4.67 -13.93
N GLY A 93 -1.03 -4.00 -13.93
CA GLY A 93 -1.66 -3.44 -12.73
C GLY A 93 -2.13 -2.01 -12.95
N LYS A 94 -3.00 -1.51 -12.06
CA LYS A 94 -3.60 -0.15 -12.17
C LYS A 94 -2.59 0.96 -11.82
N ARG A 95 -1.40 0.64 -11.29
CA ARG A 95 -0.34 1.60 -10.91
C ARG A 95 -0.86 2.77 -10.04
N LEU A 96 -1.79 2.50 -9.13
CA LEU A 96 -2.41 3.54 -8.30
C LEU A 96 -1.43 4.22 -7.34
N ARG A 97 -0.47 3.48 -6.78
CA ARG A 97 0.55 4.07 -5.89
C ARG A 97 1.44 5.06 -6.65
N PRO A 98 2.02 4.72 -7.80
CA PRO A 98 2.69 5.70 -8.65
C PRO A 98 1.82 6.88 -9.10
N PHE A 99 0.54 6.65 -9.41
CA PHE A 99 -0.42 7.70 -9.73
C PHE A 99 -0.51 8.73 -8.59
N LEU A 100 -0.64 8.27 -7.35
CA LEU A 100 -0.68 9.13 -6.17
C LEU A 100 0.62 9.92 -5.99
N VAL A 101 1.79 9.29 -6.18
CA VAL A 101 3.09 9.98 -6.15
C VAL A 101 3.11 11.11 -7.17
N LEU A 102 2.71 10.84 -8.41
CA LEU A 102 2.74 11.82 -9.50
C LEU A 102 1.81 13.00 -9.22
N HIS A 103 0.54 12.72 -8.87
CA HIS A 103 -0.44 13.77 -8.66
C HIS A 103 -0.23 14.57 -7.37
N SER A 104 0.28 13.95 -6.30
CA SER A 104 0.69 14.67 -5.09
C SER A 104 1.91 15.57 -5.35
N ALA A 105 2.88 15.11 -6.15
CA ALA A 105 4.08 15.88 -6.49
C ALA A 105 3.77 17.12 -7.37
N ARG A 106 2.84 16.98 -8.30
CA ARG A 106 2.37 18.09 -9.16
C ARG A 106 1.76 19.26 -8.36
N LEU A 107 1.17 19.00 -7.19
CA LEU A 107 0.68 20.06 -6.29
C LEU A 107 1.78 21.03 -5.86
N PHE A 108 3.02 20.58 -5.85
CA PHE A 108 4.19 21.36 -5.40
C PHE A 108 5.12 21.76 -6.56
N GLY A 109 4.67 21.60 -7.81
CA GLY A 109 5.47 21.98 -8.98
C GLY A 109 6.71 21.11 -9.21
N VAL A 110 6.71 19.88 -8.66
CA VAL A 110 7.80 18.92 -8.87
C VAL A 110 7.76 18.39 -10.30
N ASP A 111 8.92 18.34 -10.94
CA ASP A 111 9.07 17.78 -12.28
C ASP A 111 8.67 16.29 -12.31
N ASP A 112 7.87 15.90 -13.32
CA ASP A 112 7.35 14.55 -13.47
C ASP A 112 8.48 13.49 -13.54
N SER A 113 9.65 13.82 -14.09
CA SER A 113 10.77 12.88 -14.16
C SER A 113 11.25 12.42 -12.77
N ARG A 114 11.18 13.30 -11.76
CA ARG A 114 11.55 12.98 -10.38
C ARG A 114 10.45 12.16 -9.69
N SER A 115 9.20 12.59 -9.81
CA SER A 115 8.07 11.88 -9.22
C SER A 115 7.86 10.50 -9.85
N LEU A 116 8.09 10.33 -11.16
CA LEU A 116 8.06 9.04 -11.83
C LEU A 116 9.13 8.06 -11.30
N ARG A 117 10.32 8.55 -10.93
CA ARG A 117 11.35 7.72 -10.29
C ARG A 117 10.89 7.21 -8.91
N VAL A 118 10.29 8.09 -8.11
CA VAL A 118 9.68 7.67 -6.82
C VAL A 118 8.51 6.72 -7.06
N GLY A 119 7.70 6.97 -8.08
CA GLY A 119 6.64 6.06 -8.54
C GLY A 119 7.17 4.69 -8.95
N ALA A 120 8.30 4.64 -9.66
CA ALA A 120 8.97 3.38 -10.00
C ALA A 120 9.51 2.66 -8.77
N ALA A 121 10.06 3.38 -7.80
CA ALA A 121 10.58 2.80 -6.56
C ALA A 121 9.46 2.15 -5.73
N ILE A 122 8.33 2.86 -5.51
CA ILE A 122 7.21 2.28 -4.76
C ILE A 122 6.56 1.10 -5.49
N GLU A 123 6.52 1.12 -6.82
CA GLU A 123 5.96 -0.01 -7.58
C GLU A 123 6.91 -1.22 -7.57
N ALA A 124 8.23 -1.02 -7.61
CA ALA A 124 9.19 -2.10 -7.43
C ALA A 124 9.05 -2.74 -6.04
N LEU A 125 8.95 -1.92 -4.98
CA LEU A 125 8.72 -2.38 -3.62
C LEU A 125 7.35 -3.08 -3.48
N HIS A 126 6.28 -2.57 -4.07
CA HIS A 126 4.99 -3.25 -4.06
C HIS A 126 5.03 -4.59 -4.82
N THR A 127 5.77 -4.64 -5.92
CA THR A 127 5.90 -5.88 -6.70
C THR A 127 6.66 -6.96 -5.93
N TYR A 128 7.75 -6.61 -5.18
CA TYR A 128 8.42 -7.60 -4.33
C TYR A 128 7.45 -8.23 -3.33
N SER A 129 6.58 -7.42 -2.69
CA SER A 129 5.64 -7.97 -1.71
C SER A 129 4.68 -8.97 -2.35
N LEU A 130 4.19 -8.68 -3.57
CA LEU A 130 3.35 -9.61 -4.31
C LEU A 130 4.08 -10.90 -4.71
N VAL A 131 5.36 -10.80 -5.11
CA VAL A 131 6.18 -11.98 -5.46
C VAL A 131 6.38 -12.89 -4.26
N HIS A 132 6.60 -12.30 -3.07
CA HIS A 132 6.77 -13.08 -1.84
C HIS A 132 5.44 -13.60 -1.29
N ASP A 133 4.36 -12.81 -1.38
CA ASP A 133 3.02 -13.24 -0.98
C ASP A 133 2.55 -14.47 -1.79
N ASP A 134 2.93 -14.57 -3.07
CA ASP A 134 2.54 -15.69 -3.94
C ASP A 134 3.26 -17.02 -3.61
N LEU A 135 4.33 -17.02 -2.80
CA LEU A 135 5.12 -18.23 -2.51
C LEU A 135 4.30 -19.30 -1.77
N PRO A 136 4.65 -20.59 -1.90
CA PRO A 136 3.97 -21.70 -1.22
C PRO A 136 3.96 -21.60 0.31
N CYS A 137 4.91 -20.87 0.90
CA CYS A 137 4.96 -20.62 2.36
C CYS A 137 4.12 -19.43 2.80
N MET A 138 3.43 -18.75 1.88
CA MET A 138 2.59 -17.59 2.11
C MET A 138 1.16 -17.87 1.61
N ASP A 139 0.70 -17.21 0.54
CA ASP A 139 -0.67 -17.35 0.02
C ASP A 139 -0.83 -18.55 -0.95
N ASP A 140 0.28 -19.17 -1.40
CA ASP A 140 0.36 -20.33 -2.31
C ASP A 140 -0.47 -20.13 -3.59
N ASP A 141 -0.26 -19.00 -4.27
CA ASP A 141 -1.00 -18.61 -5.45
C ASP A 141 -0.25 -18.98 -6.75
N ASP A 142 -0.84 -19.80 -7.61
CA ASP A 142 -0.28 -20.17 -8.91
C ASP A 142 -0.41 -19.07 -9.97
N LEU A 143 -1.43 -18.21 -9.85
CA LEU A 143 -1.77 -17.18 -10.83
C LEU A 143 -1.92 -15.80 -10.17
N ARG A 144 -1.32 -14.77 -10.79
CA ARG A 144 -1.54 -13.37 -10.46
C ARG A 144 -1.82 -12.54 -11.71
N ARG A 145 -2.96 -11.85 -11.71
CA ARG A 145 -3.42 -11.05 -12.87
C ARG A 145 -3.50 -11.89 -14.16
N GLY A 146 -3.93 -13.14 -14.04
CA GLY A 146 -4.09 -14.08 -15.16
C GLY A 146 -2.79 -14.65 -15.73
N ARG A 147 -1.63 -14.42 -15.08
CA ARG A 147 -0.33 -14.99 -15.46
C ARG A 147 0.21 -15.88 -14.35
N PRO A 148 1.02 -16.92 -14.67
CA PRO A 148 1.74 -17.67 -13.67
C PRO A 148 2.51 -16.76 -12.72
N THR A 149 2.48 -17.06 -11.42
CA THR A 149 3.28 -16.36 -10.43
C THR A 149 4.77 -16.59 -10.64
N THR A 150 5.62 -15.77 -10.04
CA THR A 150 7.06 -15.81 -10.32
C THR A 150 7.68 -17.18 -9.96
N HIS A 151 7.25 -17.81 -8.86
CA HIS A 151 7.77 -19.12 -8.46
C HIS A 151 7.31 -20.25 -9.39
N ILE A 152 6.14 -20.14 -10.01
CA ILE A 152 5.67 -21.07 -11.03
C ILE A 152 6.37 -20.85 -12.37
N ALA A 153 6.59 -19.60 -12.78
CA ALA A 153 7.24 -19.28 -14.06
C ALA A 153 8.75 -19.58 -14.05
N PHE A 154 9.40 -19.55 -12.88
CA PHE A 154 10.84 -19.80 -12.70
C PHE A 154 11.08 -20.94 -11.70
N ASP A 155 11.18 -20.64 -10.43
CA ASP A 155 11.26 -21.50 -9.25
C ASP A 155 11.20 -20.64 -7.97
N GLU A 156 11.00 -21.26 -6.79
CA GLU A 156 10.90 -20.58 -5.49
C GLU A 156 12.16 -19.78 -5.14
N MET A 157 13.36 -20.37 -5.33
CA MET A 157 14.64 -19.70 -5.07
C MET A 157 14.76 -18.42 -5.91
N THR A 158 14.42 -18.50 -7.19
CA THR A 158 14.46 -17.36 -8.10
C THR A 158 13.45 -16.29 -7.69
N ALA A 159 12.24 -16.70 -7.26
CA ALA A 159 11.20 -15.78 -6.80
C ALA A 159 11.63 -15.02 -5.53
N VAL A 160 12.18 -15.72 -4.52
CA VAL A 160 12.72 -15.08 -3.31
C VAL A 160 13.77 -14.05 -3.67
N LEU A 161 14.78 -14.43 -4.48
CA LEU A 161 15.86 -13.51 -4.87
C LEU A 161 15.39 -12.36 -5.75
N ALA A 162 14.37 -12.56 -6.60
CA ALA A 162 13.77 -11.49 -7.40
C ALA A 162 13.03 -10.49 -6.52
N GLY A 163 12.31 -10.95 -5.49
CA GLY A 163 11.67 -10.09 -4.50
C GLY A 163 12.69 -9.26 -3.73
N ASP A 164 13.76 -9.89 -3.22
CA ASP A 164 14.85 -9.18 -2.51
C ASP A 164 15.51 -8.12 -3.40
N ALA A 165 15.74 -8.45 -4.67
CA ALA A 165 16.33 -7.51 -5.62
C ALA A 165 15.37 -6.34 -5.96
N LEU A 166 14.07 -6.59 -6.08
CA LEU A 166 13.04 -5.56 -6.29
C LEU A 166 12.89 -4.63 -5.07
N LEU A 167 12.96 -5.16 -3.85
CA LEU A 167 13.01 -4.37 -2.64
C LEU A 167 14.26 -3.48 -2.60
N THR A 168 15.41 -4.06 -2.90
CA THR A 168 16.71 -3.36 -2.85
C THR A 168 16.79 -2.24 -3.89
N ILE A 169 16.37 -2.49 -5.15
CA ILE A 169 16.41 -1.48 -6.21
C ILE A 169 15.48 -0.30 -5.93
N ALA A 170 14.41 -0.48 -5.16
CA ALA A 170 13.56 0.64 -4.75
C ALA A 170 14.36 1.70 -3.98
N PHE A 171 15.21 1.29 -3.05
CA PHE A 171 16.08 2.19 -2.29
C PHE A 171 17.23 2.74 -3.14
N GLU A 172 17.77 1.97 -4.08
CA GLU A 172 18.75 2.44 -5.06
C GLU A 172 18.16 3.60 -5.88
N ILE A 173 16.94 3.45 -6.43
CA ILE A 173 16.26 4.51 -7.19
C ILE A 173 16.06 5.77 -6.34
N LEU A 174 15.64 5.64 -5.07
CA LEU A 174 15.43 6.78 -4.19
C LEU A 174 16.74 7.49 -3.81
N SER A 175 17.85 6.77 -3.71
CA SER A 175 19.17 7.31 -3.35
C SER A 175 19.83 8.09 -4.49
N ASP A 176 19.42 7.85 -5.73
CA ASP A 176 20.02 8.44 -6.93
C ASP A 176 19.78 9.96 -7.00
N ALA A 177 20.81 10.72 -7.37
CA ALA A 177 20.75 12.17 -7.54
C ALA A 177 19.70 12.62 -8.60
N ARG A 178 19.38 11.76 -9.57
CA ARG A 178 18.31 11.98 -10.55
C ARG A 178 16.92 11.98 -9.92
N THR A 179 16.73 11.34 -8.77
CA THR A 179 15.47 11.38 -8.03
C THR A 179 15.27 12.74 -7.36
N HIS A 180 16.33 13.27 -6.73
CA HIS A 180 16.32 14.65 -6.22
C HIS A 180 17.76 15.12 -5.99
N PRO A 181 18.13 16.40 -6.32
CA PRO A 181 19.49 16.90 -6.11
C PRO A 181 19.88 16.98 -4.63
N SER A 182 18.94 17.37 -3.71
CA SER A 182 19.20 17.40 -2.26
C SER A 182 19.28 15.98 -1.70
N ALA A 183 20.39 15.67 -1.00
CA ALA A 183 20.56 14.43 -0.27
C ALA A 183 19.55 14.30 0.89
N GLU A 184 19.17 15.42 1.52
CA GLU A 184 18.20 15.45 2.62
C GLU A 184 16.82 14.98 2.15
N VAL A 185 16.37 15.41 0.97
CA VAL A 185 15.11 14.95 0.38
C VAL A 185 15.17 13.45 0.06
N ARG A 186 16.29 12.98 -0.51
CA ARG A 186 16.46 11.54 -0.78
C ARG A 186 16.46 10.72 0.51
N CYS A 187 17.17 11.17 1.55
CA CYS A 187 17.14 10.52 2.87
C CYS A 187 15.73 10.52 3.48
N ALA A 188 14.96 11.59 3.34
CA ALA A 188 13.59 11.65 3.84
C ALA A 188 12.66 10.66 3.12
N LEU A 189 12.79 10.53 1.78
CA LEU A 189 12.06 9.53 0.99
C LEU A 189 12.43 8.10 1.41
N ILE A 190 13.73 7.81 1.55
CA ILE A 190 14.24 6.50 1.97
C ILE A 190 13.72 6.14 3.36
N ALA A 191 13.86 7.05 4.33
CA ALA A 191 13.41 6.83 5.71
C ALA A 191 11.89 6.56 5.75
N ARG A 192 11.09 7.37 5.04
CA ARG A 192 9.63 7.20 5.01
C ARG A 192 9.20 5.89 4.32
N LEU A 193 9.89 5.50 3.23
CA LEU A 193 9.61 4.23 2.56
C LEU A 193 9.99 3.04 3.45
N ALA A 194 11.12 3.10 4.13
CA ALA A 194 11.55 2.06 5.07
C ALA A 194 10.57 1.89 6.23
N GLU A 195 10.05 3.01 6.79
CA GLU A 195 9.00 2.98 7.81
C GLU A 195 7.71 2.35 7.27
N ALA A 196 7.26 2.78 6.08
CA ALA A 196 6.01 2.32 5.47
C ALA A 196 6.04 0.84 5.09
N SER A 197 7.18 0.32 4.67
CA SER A 197 7.33 -1.07 4.25
C SER A 197 7.81 -2.02 5.35
N GLY A 198 8.42 -1.50 6.40
CA GLY A 198 9.12 -2.26 7.43
C GLY A 198 8.21 -3.01 8.42
N HIS A 199 8.83 -3.45 9.53
CA HIS A 199 8.17 -4.25 10.58
C HIS A 199 7.00 -3.53 11.26
N SER A 200 6.94 -2.22 11.25
CA SER A 200 5.82 -1.41 11.78
C SER A 200 4.79 -1.04 10.71
N GLY A 201 5.13 -1.20 9.43
CA GLY A 201 4.31 -0.92 8.27
C GLY A 201 3.81 -2.20 7.59
N MET A 202 3.99 -2.27 6.28
CA MET A 202 3.44 -3.34 5.42
C MET A 202 3.85 -4.75 5.87
N ILE A 203 5.12 -5.00 6.17
CA ILE A 203 5.60 -6.32 6.65
C ILE A 203 4.96 -6.66 8.00
N GLY A 204 4.85 -5.66 8.92
CA GLY A 204 4.13 -5.84 10.18
C GLY A 204 2.65 -6.14 9.99
N GLY A 205 2.01 -5.50 9.02
CA GLY A 205 0.63 -5.81 8.63
C GLY A 205 0.49 -7.21 8.04
N GLN A 206 1.43 -7.65 7.23
CA GLN A 206 1.43 -8.98 6.62
C GLN A 206 1.51 -10.11 7.67
N ILE A 207 2.39 -10.00 8.66
CA ILE A 207 2.44 -11.03 9.73
C ILE A 207 1.16 -11.03 10.58
N ILE A 208 0.55 -9.86 10.82
CA ILE A 208 -0.74 -9.79 11.51
C ILE A 208 -1.83 -10.47 10.67
N ASP A 209 -1.86 -10.24 9.36
CA ASP A 209 -2.81 -10.87 8.43
C ASP A 209 -2.69 -12.39 8.39
N MET A 210 -1.45 -12.90 8.34
CA MET A 210 -1.17 -14.34 8.36
C MET A 210 -1.58 -15.03 9.68
N LEU A 211 -1.65 -14.26 10.78
CA LEU A 211 -2.03 -14.74 12.11
C LEU A 211 -3.46 -14.34 12.50
N ALA A 212 -4.18 -13.63 11.61
CA ALA A 212 -5.53 -13.15 11.89
C ALA A 212 -6.51 -14.32 12.02
N ASP A 213 -7.44 -14.19 12.96
CA ASP A 213 -8.50 -15.15 13.22
C ASP A 213 -9.85 -14.47 13.42
N ARG A 214 -10.89 -15.26 13.74
CA ARG A 214 -12.26 -14.78 13.97
C ARG A 214 -12.44 -13.91 15.21
N SER A 215 -11.41 -13.71 16.03
CA SER A 215 -11.48 -12.84 17.21
C SER A 215 -11.30 -11.36 16.88
N PHE A 216 -10.83 -11.02 15.65
CA PHE A 216 -10.61 -9.65 15.24
C PHE A 216 -11.92 -8.86 15.20
N GLY A 217 -11.92 -7.70 15.88
CA GLY A 217 -12.98 -6.70 15.79
C GLY A 217 -12.70 -5.67 14.69
N VAL A 218 -13.60 -4.70 14.55
CA VAL A 218 -13.49 -3.62 13.54
C VAL A 218 -12.17 -2.85 13.67
N GLU A 219 -11.75 -2.51 14.90
CA GLU A 219 -10.51 -1.77 15.14
C GLU A 219 -9.27 -2.57 14.75
N ASP A 220 -9.26 -3.89 15.01
CA ASP A 220 -8.15 -4.78 14.66
C ASP A 220 -8.01 -4.91 13.14
N VAL A 221 -9.13 -5.06 12.43
CA VAL A 221 -9.16 -5.13 10.97
C VAL A 221 -8.69 -3.80 10.35
N ILE A 222 -9.12 -2.65 10.90
CA ILE A 222 -8.67 -1.34 10.43
C ILE A 222 -7.15 -1.15 10.67
N ASP A 223 -6.62 -1.53 11.84
CA ASP A 223 -5.18 -1.42 12.13
C ASP A 223 -4.35 -2.34 11.20
N LEU A 224 -4.80 -3.57 10.99
CA LEU A 224 -4.19 -4.49 10.03
C LEU A 224 -4.15 -3.88 8.63
N GLN A 225 -5.29 -3.45 8.11
CA GLN A 225 -5.41 -2.88 6.76
C GLN A 225 -4.60 -1.59 6.61
N ARG A 226 -4.59 -0.74 7.65
CA ARG A 226 -3.75 0.47 7.66
C ARG A 226 -2.28 0.11 7.53
N ARG A 227 -1.79 -0.93 8.22
CA ARG A 227 -0.39 -1.37 8.12
C ARG A 227 -0.11 -2.04 6.78
N LYS A 228 -0.83 -3.11 6.46
CA LYS A 228 -0.56 -3.95 5.27
C LYS A 228 -0.71 -3.16 3.98
N THR A 229 -1.75 -2.36 3.86
CA THR A 229 -2.11 -1.63 2.63
C THR A 229 -1.91 -0.13 2.75
N GLY A 230 -2.41 0.48 3.82
CA GLY A 230 -2.48 1.93 4.02
C GLY A 230 -1.11 2.62 4.04
N GLN A 231 -0.09 2.02 4.68
CA GLN A 231 1.23 2.63 4.81
C GLN A 231 1.90 2.94 3.45
N LEU A 232 1.72 2.08 2.45
CA LEU A 232 2.24 2.35 1.11
C LEU A 232 1.42 3.43 0.37
N PHE A 233 0.12 3.57 0.65
CA PHE A 233 -0.68 4.69 0.18
C PHE A 233 -0.26 6.00 0.86
N GLU A 234 -0.02 5.98 2.17
CA GLU A 234 0.50 7.12 2.92
C GLU A 234 1.84 7.59 2.32
N PHE A 235 2.82 6.68 2.14
CA PHE A 235 4.08 7.01 1.46
C PHE A 235 3.85 7.64 0.10
N SER A 236 2.96 7.07 -0.72
CA SER A 236 2.70 7.55 -2.08
C SER A 236 2.17 8.99 -2.10
N CYS A 237 1.32 9.37 -1.14
CA CYS A 237 0.81 10.73 -1.03
C CYS A 237 1.82 11.68 -0.38
N GLU A 238 2.62 11.23 0.60
CA GLU A 238 3.64 12.03 1.27
C GLU A 238 4.88 12.27 0.41
N ALA A 239 5.14 11.43 -0.59
CA ALA A 239 6.28 11.60 -1.49
C ALA A 239 6.26 12.94 -2.24
N GLY A 240 5.08 13.40 -2.65
CA GLY A 240 4.92 14.69 -3.31
C GLY A 240 5.39 15.88 -2.45
N PRO A 241 4.82 16.09 -1.27
CA PRO A 241 5.27 17.16 -0.37
C PRO A 241 6.72 16.98 0.14
N ILE A 242 7.25 15.75 0.21
CA ILE A 242 8.68 15.54 0.51
C ILE A 242 9.54 16.05 -0.64
N LEU A 243 9.24 15.67 -1.89
CA LEU A 243 9.94 16.13 -3.08
C LEU A 243 9.86 17.66 -3.24
N GLY A 244 8.69 18.24 -2.96
CA GLY A 244 8.46 19.69 -3.02
C GLY A 244 8.92 20.45 -1.79
N GLN A 245 9.53 19.78 -0.79
CA GLN A 245 10.02 20.38 0.45
C GLN A 245 8.94 21.20 1.18
N ALA A 246 7.68 20.70 1.16
CA ALA A 246 6.56 21.32 1.82
C ALA A 246 6.67 21.23 3.36
N ASP A 247 5.96 22.11 4.05
CA ASP A 247 5.92 22.17 5.50
C ASP A 247 5.22 20.95 6.13
N THR A 248 5.35 20.84 7.44
CA THR A 248 4.80 19.71 8.22
C THR A 248 3.27 19.67 8.18
N GLU A 249 2.59 20.83 8.16
CA GLU A 249 1.12 20.89 8.09
C GLU A 249 0.61 20.33 6.75
N THR A 250 1.21 20.75 5.67
CA THR A 250 0.92 20.26 4.31
C THR A 250 1.15 18.75 4.22
N ARG A 251 2.25 18.24 4.77
CA ARG A 251 2.53 16.79 4.79
C ARG A 251 1.47 16.04 5.59
N ALA A 252 1.05 16.57 6.76
CA ALA A 252 0.01 15.98 7.57
C ALA A 252 -1.34 15.89 6.83
N ARG A 253 -1.69 16.90 6.00
CA ARG A 253 -2.90 16.88 5.17
C ARG A 253 -2.89 15.76 4.14
N LEU A 254 -1.78 15.61 3.39
CA LEU A 254 -1.64 14.54 2.39
C LEU A 254 -1.63 13.15 3.05
N LYS A 255 -1.06 13.04 4.24
CA LYS A 255 -1.12 11.82 5.05
C LYS A 255 -2.55 11.49 5.46
N ALA A 256 -3.30 12.44 6.01
CA ALA A 256 -4.70 12.23 6.41
C ALA A 256 -5.60 11.83 5.20
N TYR A 257 -5.37 12.45 4.04
CA TYR A 257 -6.00 12.03 2.79
C TYR A 257 -5.72 10.55 2.48
N ALA A 258 -4.46 10.14 2.57
CA ALA A 258 -4.03 8.78 2.23
C ALA A 258 -4.55 7.73 3.23
N GLU A 259 -4.65 8.08 4.52
CA GLU A 259 -5.20 7.21 5.56
C GLU A 259 -6.65 6.82 5.25
N ASP A 260 -7.52 7.80 4.99
CA ASP A 260 -8.92 7.54 4.66
C ASP A 260 -9.08 6.87 3.28
N MET A 261 -8.29 7.28 2.28
CA MET A 261 -8.29 6.68 0.95
C MET A 261 -7.85 5.20 0.96
N GLY A 262 -6.87 4.85 1.81
CA GLY A 262 -6.43 3.47 1.99
C GLY A 262 -7.54 2.57 2.55
N VAL A 263 -8.35 3.08 3.47
CA VAL A 263 -9.53 2.37 3.99
C VAL A 263 -10.60 2.21 2.92
N VAL A 264 -10.88 3.26 2.12
CA VAL A 264 -11.81 3.19 0.97
C VAL A 264 -11.38 2.08 0.01
N PHE A 265 -10.08 2.06 -0.35
CA PHE A 265 -9.53 1.06 -1.27
C PHE A 265 -9.78 -0.36 -0.76
N GLN A 266 -9.51 -0.61 0.53
CA GLN A 266 -9.65 -1.93 1.11
C GLN A 266 -11.12 -2.35 1.24
N ILE A 267 -12.01 -1.47 1.73
CA ILE A 267 -13.44 -1.79 1.78
C ILE A 267 -13.97 -2.13 0.39
N THR A 268 -13.52 -1.40 -0.63
CA THR A 268 -13.93 -1.67 -2.02
C THR A 268 -13.41 -3.02 -2.51
N ASP A 269 -12.17 -3.39 -2.17
CA ASP A 269 -11.63 -4.71 -2.51
C ASP A 269 -12.41 -5.83 -1.78
N ASP A 270 -12.74 -5.67 -0.49
CA ASP A 270 -13.55 -6.62 0.29
C ASP A 270 -14.98 -6.75 -0.29
N LEU A 271 -15.59 -5.63 -0.72
CA LEU A 271 -16.91 -5.63 -1.37
C LEU A 271 -16.87 -6.38 -2.71
N LEU A 272 -15.82 -6.18 -3.51
CA LEU A 272 -15.62 -6.87 -4.78
C LEU A 272 -15.42 -8.37 -4.58
N ASP A 273 -14.68 -8.80 -3.55
CA ASP A 273 -14.50 -10.23 -3.24
C ASP A 273 -15.83 -10.93 -2.94
N VAL A 274 -16.77 -10.23 -2.30
CA VAL A 274 -18.10 -10.78 -1.97
C VAL A 274 -19.10 -10.68 -3.12
N THR A 275 -19.02 -9.63 -3.97
CA THR A 275 -20.07 -9.32 -4.97
C THR A 275 -19.69 -9.69 -6.40
N SER A 276 -18.41 -9.92 -6.70
CA SER A 276 -17.91 -10.19 -8.05
C SER A 276 -17.78 -11.70 -8.34
N THR A 277 -17.59 -12.05 -9.60
CA THR A 277 -17.25 -13.42 -10.05
C THR A 277 -15.75 -13.53 -10.33
N ALA A 278 -15.21 -14.76 -10.24
CA ALA A 278 -13.79 -15.04 -10.52
C ALA A 278 -13.35 -14.57 -11.93
N GLU A 279 -14.26 -14.58 -12.91
CA GLU A 279 -13.99 -14.09 -14.27
C GLU A 279 -13.71 -12.59 -14.32
N LYS A 280 -14.35 -11.79 -13.44
CA LYS A 280 -14.17 -10.35 -13.39
C LYS A 280 -12.94 -9.93 -12.59
N THR A 281 -12.61 -10.64 -11.52
CA THR A 281 -11.49 -10.29 -10.62
C THR A 281 -10.14 -10.82 -11.07
N GLY A 282 -10.11 -11.82 -11.95
CA GLY A 282 -8.87 -12.48 -12.40
C GLY A 282 -8.15 -13.30 -11.32
N LYS A 283 -8.82 -13.58 -10.18
CA LYS A 283 -8.40 -14.48 -9.10
C LYS A 283 -9.61 -15.17 -8.48
N ALA A 284 -9.37 -16.21 -7.66
CA ALA A 284 -10.43 -16.86 -6.90
C ALA A 284 -11.09 -15.84 -5.96
N VAL A 285 -12.42 -15.82 -5.92
CA VAL A 285 -13.24 -15.00 -5.02
C VAL A 285 -13.68 -15.80 -3.80
N GLY A 286 -13.96 -15.13 -2.67
CA GLY A 286 -14.41 -15.80 -1.44
C GLY A 286 -13.28 -16.41 -0.61
N LYS A 287 -12.00 -16.21 -0.96
CA LYS A 287 -10.85 -16.75 -0.23
C LYS A 287 -10.84 -16.33 1.25
N ASP A 288 -11.21 -15.09 1.55
CA ASP A 288 -11.22 -14.58 2.94
C ASP A 288 -12.25 -15.30 3.80
N ALA A 289 -13.41 -15.60 3.26
CA ALA A 289 -14.45 -16.37 3.94
C ALA A 289 -14.02 -17.82 4.20
N ASP A 290 -13.36 -18.47 3.22
CA ASP A 290 -12.86 -19.84 3.32
C ASP A 290 -11.73 -19.96 4.35
N MET A 291 -10.86 -18.94 4.45
CA MET A 291 -9.80 -18.85 5.47
C MET A 291 -10.31 -18.41 6.84
N GLY A 292 -11.60 -18.04 6.98
CA GLY A 292 -12.19 -17.59 8.22
C GLY A 292 -11.71 -16.21 8.70
N LYS A 293 -11.12 -15.40 7.82
CA LYS A 293 -10.67 -14.04 8.12
C LYS A 293 -11.86 -13.11 8.31
N GLN A 294 -11.72 -12.14 9.23
CA GLN A 294 -12.68 -11.06 9.39
C GLN A 294 -12.34 -9.90 8.44
N THR A 295 -13.34 -9.41 7.73
CA THR A 295 -13.24 -8.22 6.89
C THR A 295 -14.20 -7.13 7.40
N LEU A 296 -14.05 -5.89 6.93
CA LEU A 296 -15.02 -4.84 7.29
C LEU A 296 -16.42 -5.17 6.75
N VAL A 297 -16.53 -5.87 5.63
CA VAL A 297 -17.82 -6.33 5.09
C VAL A 297 -18.47 -7.37 5.98
N THR A 298 -17.70 -8.35 6.52
CA THR A 298 -18.26 -9.36 7.43
C THR A 298 -18.70 -8.77 8.77
N LEU A 299 -18.01 -7.73 9.25
CA LEU A 299 -18.28 -7.10 10.54
C LEU A 299 -19.40 -6.06 10.48
N LEU A 300 -19.49 -5.28 9.41
CA LEU A 300 -20.44 -4.17 9.26
C LEU A 300 -21.64 -4.51 8.37
N GLY A 301 -21.57 -5.61 7.62
CA GLY A 301 -22.49 -5.92 6.53
C GLY A 301 -22.25 -5.05 5.30
N LEU A 302 -22.83 -5.42 4.16
CA LEU A 302 -22.61 -4.74 2.87
C LEU A 302 -22.98 -3.24 2.94
N GLU A 303 -24.15 -2.91 3.49
CA GLU A 303 -24.63 -1.53 3.60
C GLU A 303 -23.78 -0.69 4.57
N GLY A 304 -23.37 -1.29 5.71
CA GLY A 304 -22.50 -0.61 6.67
C GLY A 304 -21.11 -0.35 6.11
N ALA A 305 -20.54 -1.30 5.38
CA ALA A 305 -19.24 -1.15 4.73
C ALA A 305 -19.28 -0.07 3.63
N ARG A 306 -20.36 -0.02 2.81
CA ARG A 306 -20.53 1.04 1.80
C ARG A 306 -20.66 2.42 2.45
N ALA A 307 -21.46 2.56 3.50
CA ALA A 307 -21.61 3.83 4.21
C ALA A 307 -20.29 4.31 4.84
N GLU A 308 -19.50 3.39 5.43
CA GLU A 308 -18.16 3.70 5.94
C GLU A 308 -17.22 4.17 4.83
N ALA A 309 -17.20 3.47 3.69
CA ALA A 309 -16.37 3.83 2.55
C ALA A 309 -16.74 5.21 1.97
N GLU A 310 -18.04 5.53 1.84
CA GLU A 310 -18.48 6.87 1.41
C GLU A 310 -18.08 7.97 2.39
N MET A 311 -18.24 7.73 3.69
CA MET A 311 -17.82 8.68 4.72
C MET A 311 -16.31 8.95 4.63
N ARG A 312 -15.49 7.89 4.48
CA ARG A 312 -14.04 7.97 4.33
C ARG A 312 -13.64 8.71 3.07
N ALA A 313 -14.31 8.47 1.95
CA ALA A 313 -14.05 9.18 0.69
C ALA A 313 -14.26 10.70 0.84
N ARG A 314 -15.33 11.13 1.52
CA ARG A 314 -15.57 12.56 1.80
C ARG A 314 -14.50 13.15 2.72
N ARG A 315 -14.15 12.46 3.80
CA ARG A 315 -13.08 12.89 4.72
C ARG A 315 -11.73 13.01 4.04
N ALA A 316 -11.39 12.06 3.16
CA ALA A 316 -10.16 12.13 2.36
C ALA A 316 -10.11 13.44 1.57
N VAL A 317 -11.16 13.81 0.85
CA VAL A 317 -11.19 15.06 0.09
C VAL A 317 -11.14 16.30 1.00
N GLU A 318 -11.84 16.28 2.15
CA GLU A 318 -11.76 17.35 3.13
C GLU A 318 -10.34 17.55 3.67
N ALA A 319 -9.60 16.47 3.90
CA ALA A 319 -8.21 16.53 4.37
C ALA A 319 -7.28 17.24 3.38
N LEU A 320 -7.52 17.15 2.06
CA LEU A 320 -6.77 17.91 1.05
C LEU A 320 -6.88 19.42 1.28
N GLY A 321 -8.00 19.91 1.83
CA GLY A 321 -8.22 21.32 2.09
C GLY A 321 -8.00 22.19 0.84
N PRO A 322 -7.06 23.17 0.87
CA PRO A 322 -6.84 24.07 -0.27
C PRO A 322 -6.27 23.37 -1.52
N TYR A 323 -5.78 22.14 -1.39
CA TYR A 323 -5.22 21.35 -2.50
C TYR A 323 -6.30 20.64 -3.31
N ALA A 324 -7.51 20.43 -2.77
CA ALA A 324 -8.59 19.73 -3.47
C ALA A 324 -8.92 20.35 -4.82
N ALA A 325 -9.04 21.68 -4.90
CA ALA A 325 -9.30 22.40 -6.14
C ALA A 325 -8.10 22.39 -7.13
N ARG A 326 -6.89 22.08 -6.66
CA ARG A 326 -5.66 22.06 -7.46
C ARG A 326 -5.34 20.69 -8.03
N SER A 327 -5.99 19.64 -7.56
CA SER A 327 -5.89 18.29 -8.11
C SER A 327 -7.27 17.65 -8.17
N PRO A 328 -8.01 17.85 -9.26
CA PRO A 328 -9.27 17.16 -9.50
C PRO A 328 -9.12 15.64 -9.44
N GLU A 329 -7.96 15.12 -9.86
CA GLU A 329 -7.65 13.69 -9.89
C GLU A 329 -7.57 13.11 -8.47
N LEU A 330 -6.88 13.78 -7.53
CA LEU A 330 -6.84 13.32 -6.14
C LEU A 330 -8.21 13.45 -5.47
N SER A 331 -8.99 14.49 -5.81
CA SER A 331 -10.34 14.69 -5.27
C SER A 331 -11.33 13.64 -5.79
N ALA A 332 -11.21 13.22 -7.03
CA ALA A 332 -12.11 12.24 -7.64
C ALA A 332 -11.75 10.79 -7.27
N LEU A 333 -10.47 10.49 -6.98
CA LEU A 333 -9.99 9.12 -6.82
C LEU A 333 -10.75 8.31 -5.75
N PRO A 334 -11.01 8.82 -4.51
CA PRO A 334 -11.75 8.06 -3.52
C PRO A 334 -13.15 7.64 -4.01
N PHE A 335 -13.85 8.52 -4.73
CA PHE A 335 -15.19 8.23 -5.28
C PHE A 335 -15.12 7.26 -6.46
N PHE A 336 -14.12 7.41 -7.32
CA PHE A 336 -13.88 6.46 -8.41
C PHE A 336 -13.64 5.03 -7.90
N LEU A 337 -12.98 4.89 -6.75
CA LEU A 337 -12.79 3.57 -6.13
C LEU A 337 -14.11 2.98 -5.64
N LEU A 338 -15.05 3.79 -5.12
CA LEU A 338 -16.37 3.33 -4.69
C LEU A 338 -17.23 2.79 -5.84
N ASP A 339 -17.12 3.39 -7.03
CA ASP A 339 -17.91 3.05 -8.23
C ASP A 339 -17.25 1.93 -9.06
N ARG A 340 -16.17 1.32 -8.58
CA ARG A 340 -15.39 0.33 -9.30
C ARG A 340 -16.09 -1.02 -9.32
N ASP A 341 -16.34 -1.56 -10.52
CA ASP A 341 -16.97 -2.87 -10.74
C ASP A 341 -15.98 -4.06 -10.76
N ALA A 342 -14.69 -3.80 -10.86
CA ALA A 342 -13.58 -4.78 -10.76
C ALA A 342 -12.19 -4.09 -10.93
#